data_950e89a793c8c68dd2d0d9b91bbf0972
#
_entry.id   950e89a793c8c68dd2d0d9b91bbf0972
#
_cell.length_a   1.000
_cell.length_b   1.000
_cell.length_c   1.000
_cell.angle_alpha   90.00
_cell.angle_beta   90.00
_cell.angle_gamma   90.00
#
_symmetry.space_group_name_H-M   'P 1'
#
loop_
_entity.id
_entity.type
_entity.pdbx_description
1 polymer ?
#
loop_
_entity_poly.entity_id
_entity_poly.type
_entity_poly.pdbx_seq_one_letter_code
_entity_poly.pdbx_strand_id
1 'polypeptide(L)'
;MKGDKGDTGAQGIAGRNGRDGADGHNGKDGVTTTVTQRQLDTATQAKVAKNSMAVTAATQDLQATRQSLQAMNTNTSQQFKSLRDEVDNNKKQANAGISGAMAMAGLPQVQTNQRVMFSAGGATYNGESALAVGASVNFNSHVIAKVSFSDDTANNMGASVGIGMGF
;
A
#
# COMPACT_ATOMS: atom_id res chain seq x y z
N MET A 1 -93.83 42.25 47.78
CA MET A 1 -92.69 42.92 48.46
C MET A 1 -91.52 41.98 48.39
N LYS A 2 -90.43 42.43 47.80
CA LYS A 2 -89.22 41.60 47.66
C LYS A 2 -88.33 41.90 48.86
N GLY A 3 -87.96 40.85 49.69
CA GLY A 3 -87.14 41.02 50.86
C GLY A 3 -85.70 41.45 50.51
N ASP A 4 -85.05 42.13 51.44
CA ASP A 4 -83.67 42.66 51.27
C ASP A 4 -82.67 41.53 51.22
N LYS A 5 -81.57 41.76 50.48
CA LYS A 5 -80.49 40.86 50.29
C LYS A 5 -79.68 40.69 51.62
N GLY A 6 -79.49 39.46 52.13
CA GLY A 6 -78.73 39.20 53.35
C GLY A 6 -77.30 39.68 53.27
N ASP A 7 -76.72 40.07 54.40
CA ASP A 7 -75.36 40.55 54.57
C ASP A 7 -74.34 39.55 54.16
N THR A 8 -73.19 40.03 53.63
CA THR A 8 -72.05 39.25 53.25
C THR A 8 -71.40 38.67 54.53
N GLY A 9 -71.19 37.35 54.59
CA GLY A 9 -70.54 36.64 55.69
C GLY A 9 -69.13 37.15 55.99
N ALA A 10 -68.76 37.14 57.26
CA ALA A 10 -67.45 37.63 57.73
C ALA A 10 -66.26 36.85 57.07
N GLN A 11 -65.21 37.55 56.74
CA GLN A 11 -64.00 36.99 56.20
C GLN A 11 -63.36 35.98 57.18
N GLY A 12 -62.95 34.77 56.68
CA GLY A 12 -62.31 33.77 57.48
C GLY A 12 -60.98 34.28 58.06
N ILE A 13 -60.66 33.78 59.27
CA ILE A 13 -59.41 34.13 59.96
C ILE A 13 -58.19 33.60 59.19
N ALA A 14 -57.09 34.38 59.13
CA ALA A 14 -55.82 33.97 58.50
C ALA A 14 -55.30 32.67 59.12
N GLY A 15 -54.80 31.79 58.24
CA GLY A 15 -54.15 30.53 58.67
C GLY A 15 -52.95 30.79 59.57
N ARG A 16 -52.68 29.90 60.51
CA ARG A 16 -51.52 29.95 61.38
C ARG A 16 -50.24 29.73 60.58
N ASN A 17 -49.17 30.46 60.91
CA ASN A 17 -47.84 30.22 60.34
C ASN A 17 -47.43 28.76 60.57
N GLY A 18 -46.81 28.15 59.55
CA GLY A 18 -46.22 26.83 59.64
C GLY A 18 -45.17 26.78 60.78
N ARG A 19 -45.03 25.63 61.41
CA ARG A 19 -43.97 25.43 62.41
C ARG A 19 -42.61 25.50 61.71
N ASP A 20 -41.62 26.14 62.35
CA ASP A 20 -40.27 26.11 61.92
C ASP A 20 -39.78 24.66 61.79
N GLY A 21 -39.01 24.34 60.75
CA GLY A 21 -38.43 23.04 60.56
C GLY A 21 -37.48 22.68 61.73
N ALA A 22 -37.42 21.42 62.13
CA ALA A 22 -36.47 20.96 63.12
C ALA A 22 -35.04 21.25 62.63
N ASP A 23 -34.15 21.72 63.52
CA ASP A 23 -32.74 21.90 63.25
C ASP A 23 -32.14 20.60 62.74
N GLY A 24 -31.30 20.68 61.68
CA GLY A 24 -30.58 19.56 61.15
C GLY A 24 -29.62 18.98 62.23
N HIS A 25 -29.56 17.67 62.31
CA HIS A 25 -28.63 17.02 63.21
C HIS A 25 -27.19 17.30 62.81
N ASN A 26 -26.31 17.57 63.80
CA ASN A 26 -24.86 17.73 63.54
C ASN A 26 -24.35 16.51 62.75
N GLY A 27 -23.59 16.81 61.69
CA GLY A 27 -22.93 15.78 60.91
C GLY A 27 -22.06 14.87 61.83
N LYS A 28 -22.01 13.58 61.57
CA LYS A 28 -21.15 12.62 62.29
C LYS A 28 -19.71 13.05 62.19
N ASP A 29 -18.98 12.93 63.30
CA ASP A 29 -17.62 13.36 63.43
C ASP A 29 -16.71 12.96 62.23
N GLY A 30 -16.08 13.97 61.61
CA GLY A 30 -15.28 13.80 60.43
C GLY A 30 -13.90 13.18 60.64
N VAL A 31 -13.50 12.85 61.87
CA VAL A 31 -12.15 12.40 62.20
C VAL A 31 -11.86 10.99 61.66
N THR A 32 -12.80 10.06 61.78
CA THR A 32 -12.64 8.68 61.30
C THR A 32 -12.69 8.63 59.75
N THR A 33 -13.51 9.47 59.14
CA THR A 33 -13.64 9.58 57.66
C THR A 33 -12.36 10.20 57.07
N THR A 34 -11.71 11.15 57.73
CA THR A 34 -10.50 11.80 57.22
C THR A 34 -9.28 10.86 57.22
N VAL A 35 -9.12 10.00 58.26
CA VAL A 35 -8.04 9.01 58.31
C VAL A 35 -8.21 7.92 57.30
N THR A 36 -9.42 7.41 57.10
CA THR A 36 -9.76 6.40 56.10
C THR A 36 -9.60 6.96 54.69
N GLN A 37 -9.99 8.21 54.47
CA GLN A 37 -9.83 8.92 53.17
C GLN A 37 -8.38 9.16 52.80
N ARG A 38 -7.49 9.48 53.77
CA ARG A 38 -6.04 9.61 53.54
C ARG A 38 -5.38 8.30 53.15
N GLN A 39 -5.75 7.15 53.80
CA GLN A 39 -5.21 5.84 53.45
C GLN A 39 -5.70 5.41 52.05
N LEU A 40 -6.99 5.61 51.78
CA LEU A 40 -7.56 5.33 50.47
C LEU A 40 -6.90 6.23 49.39
N ASP A 41 -6.67 7.50 49.69
CA ASP A 41 -6.06 8.49 48.82
C ASP A 41 -4.62 8.09 48.47
N THR A 42 -3.82 7.67 49.45
CA THR A 42 -2.43 7.24 49.23
C THR A 42 -2.36 5.96 48.36
N ALA A 43 -3.25 4.99 48.62
CA ALA A 43 -3.34 3.76 47.83
C ALA A 43 -3.85 4.04 46.42
N THR A 44 -4.79 4.97 46.27
CA THR A 44 -5.31 5.40 44.98
C THR A 44 -4.24 6.15 44.18
N GLN A 45 -3.49 7.07 44.81
CA GLN A 45 -2.37 7.79 44.19
C GLN A 45 -1.29 6.81 43.70
N ALA A 46 -0.94 5.79 44.53
CA ALA A 46 0.03 4.76 44.09
C ALA A 46 -0.45 3.97 42.87
N LYS A 47 -1.76 3.60 42.85
CA LYS A 47 -2.36 2.94 41.67
C LYS A 47 -2.37 3.85 40.44
N VAL A 48 -2.72 5.11 40.59
CA VAL A 48 -2.72 6.10 39.51
C VAL A 48 -1.30 6.27 38.97
N ALA A 49 -0.30 6.40 39.83
CA ALA A 49 1.11 6.51 39.41
C ALA A 49 1.56 5.26 38.63
N LYS A 50 1.24 4.07 39.13
CA LYS A 50 1.53 2.80 38.42
C LYS A 50 0.83 2.70 37.08
N ASN A 51 -0.44 3.07 37.03
CA ASN A 51 -1.20 3.09 35.77
C ASN A 51 -0.62 4.13 34.78
N SER A 52 -0.23 5.30 35.27
CA SER A 52 0.41 6.32 34.45
C SER A 52 1.72 5.82 33.82
N MET A 53 2.56 5.15 34.60
CA MET A 53 3.79 4.52 34.07
C MET A 53 3.47 3.45 33.03
N ALA A 54 2.48 2.59 33.27
CA ALA A 54 2.08 1.55 32.34
C ALA A 54 1.52 2.14 31.03
N VAL A 55 0.71 3.20 31.13
CA VAL A 55 0.19 3.91 29.94
C VAL A 55 1.33 4.57 29.17
N THR A 56 2.30 5.17 29.86
CA THR A 56 3.47 5.78 29.19
C THR A 56 4.28 4.73 28.45
N ALA A 57 4.58 3.59 29.09
CA ALA A 57 5.29 2.48 28.44
C ALA A 57 4.52 1.94 27.24
N ALA A 58 3.22 1.69 27.38
CA ALA A 58 2.37 1.25 26.27
C ALA A 58 2.32 2.26 25.12
N THR A 59 2.33 3.55 25.41
CA THR A 59 2.37 4.60 24.41
C THR A 59 3.70 4.59 23.65
N GLN A 60 4.81 4.38 24.34
CA GLN A 60 6.14 4.26 23.72
C GLN A 60 6.23 3.03 22.81
N ASP A 61 5.70 1.88 23.27
CA ASP A 61 5.66 0.66 22.48
C ASP A 61 4.79 0.82 21.22
N LEU A 62 3.63 1.50 21.36
CA LEU A 62 2.78 1.82 20.22
C LEU A 62 3.46 2.75 19.22
N GLN A 63 4.24 3.73 19.69
CA GLN A 63 5.01 4.62 18.81
C GLN A 63 6.10 3.84 18.06
N ALA A 64 6.85 2.98 18.76
CA ALA A 64 7.87 2.12 18.15
C ALA A 64 7.26 1.17 17.12
N THR A 65 6.12 0.55 17.44
CA THR A 65 5.37 -0.32 16.51
C THR A 65 4.90 0.45 15.28
N ARG A 66 4.38 1.67 15.47
CA ARG A 66 3.97 2.53 14.34
C ARG A 66 5.15 2.86 13.43
N GLN A 67 6.30 3.22 13.98
CA GLN A 67 7.50 3.50 13.19
C GLN A 67 7.97 2.27 12.42
N SER A 68 7.96 1.10 13.07
CA SER A 68 8.31 -0.17 12.42
C SER A 68 7.36 -0.50 11.28
N LEU A 69 6.05 -0.34 11.49
CA LEU A 69 5.03 -0.57 10.45
C LEU A 69 5.18 0.41 9.27
N GLN A 70 5.50 1.68 9.55
CA GLN A 70 5.77 2.66 8.50
C GLN A 70 7.01 2.29 7.69
N ALA A 71 8.10 1.88 8.36
CA ALA A 71 9.31 1.42 7.69
C ALA A 71 9.06 0.17 6.83
N MET A 72 8.32 -0.80 7.35
CA MET A 72 7.92 -1.99 6.60
C MET A 72 7.08 -1.62 5.38
N ASN A 73 6.09 -0.74 5.53
CA ASN A 73 5.24 -0.30 4.41
C ASN A 73 6.05 0.41 3.33
N THR A 74 6.98 1.28 3.74
CA THR A 74 7.88 1.97 2.81
C THR A 74 8.77 0.97 2.06
N ASN A 75 9.38 0.04 2.79
CA ASN A 75 10.23 -1.00 2.20
C ASN A 75 9.44 -1.89 1.22
N THR A 76 8.25 -2.35 1.64
CA THR A 76 7.37 -3.14 0.80
C THR A 76 6.98 -2.39 -0.48
N SER A 77 6.63 -1.10 -0.36
CA SER A 77 6.29 -0.26 -1.52
C SER A 77 7.48 -0.09 -2.48
N GLN A 78 8.69 0.07 -1.95
CA GLN A 78 9.91 0.14 -2.75
C GLN A 78 10.20 -1.18 -3.47
N GLN A 79 10.05 -2.32 -2.76
CA GLN A 79 10.22 -3.65 -3.37
C GLN A 79 9.20 -3.90 -4.49
N PHE A 80 7.93 -3.54 -4.28
CA PHE A 80 6.91 -3.65 -5.32
C PHE A 80 7.23 -2.79 -6.55
N LYS A 81 7.73 -1.57 -6.32
CA LYS A 81 8.17 -0.70 -7.41
C LYS A 81 9.33 -1.32 -8.18
N SER A 82 10.38 -1.76 -7.48
CA SER A 82 11.54 -2.41 -8.12
C SER A 82 11.14 -3.66 -8.90
N LEU A 83 10.26 -4.50 -8.33
CA LEU A 83 9.77 -5.69 -9.01
C LEU A 83 8.97 -5.35 -10.27
N ARG A 84 8.14 -4.32 -10.22
CA ARG A 84 7.41 -3.84 -11.40
C ARG A 84 8.36 -3.36 -12.49
N ASP A 85 9.34 -2.53 -12.10
CA ASP A 85 10.35 -2.00 -13.04
C ASP A 85 11.15 -3.16 -13.67
N GLU A 86 11.49 -4.19 -12.91
CA GLU A 86 12.17 -5.40 -13.40
C GLU A 86 11.29 -6.22 -14.36
N VAL A 87 10.01 -6.41 -14.03
CA VAL A 87 9.06 -7.12 -14.89
C VAL A 87 8.86 -6.36 -16.20
N ASP A 88 8.70 -5.04 -16.15
CA ASP A 88 8.55 -4.22 -17.35
C ASP A 88 9.81 -4.24 -18.21
N ASN A 89 10.99 -4.19 -17.60
CA ASN A 89 12.26 -4.30 -18.30
C ASN A 89 12.45 -5.69 -18.94
N ASN A 90 12.14 -6.76 -18.22
CA ASN A 90 12.20 -8.12 -18.74
C ASN A 90 11.25 -8.31 -19.94
N LYS A 91 10.03 -7.76 -19.84
CA LYS A 91 9.08 -7.77 -20.95
C LYS A 91 9.64 -7.02 -22.17
N LYS A 92 10.24 -5.85 -21.96
CA LYS A 92 10.86 -5.06 -23.00
C LYS A 92 12.00 -5.84 -23.67
N GLN A 93 12.90 -6.39 -22.89
CA GLN A 93 14.03 -7.21 -23.39
C GLN A 93 13.56 -8.44 -24.16
N ALA A 94 12.53 -9.14 -23.65
CA ALA A 94 11.97 -10.29 -24.34
C ALA A 94 11.36 -9.91 -25.70
N ASN A 95 10.58 -8.83 -25.75
CA ASN A 95 9.97 -8.35 -26.99
C ASN A 95 11.04 -7.88 -28.00
N ALA A 96 12.09 -7.21 -27.55
CA ALA A 96 13.21 -6.80 -28.36
C ALA A 96 13.97 -8.01 -28.92
N GLY A 97 14.25 -9.02 -28.08
CA GLY A 97 14.88 -10.27 -28.52
C GLY A 97 14.02 -11.03 -29.57
N ILE A 98 12.71 -11.06 -29.40
CA ILE A 98 11.78 -11.60 -30.40
C ILE A 98 11.89 -10.81 -31.71
N SER A 99 11.93 -9.47 -31.67
CA SER A 99 12.13 -8.62 -32.84
C SER A 99 13.45 -8.96 -33.54
N GLY A 100 14.53 -9.16 -32.78
CA GLY A 100 15.83 -9.58 -33.31
C GLY A 100 15.78 -10.93 -34.02
N ALA A 101 15.15 -11.91 -33.39
CA ALA A 101 14.95 -13.22 -33.99
C ALA A 101 14.11 -13.15 -35.27
N MET A 102 13.03 -12.37 -35.27
CA MET A 102 12.20 -12.14 -36.45
C MET A 102 12.97 -11.45 -37.58
N ALA A 103 13.78 -10.43 -37.25
CA ALA A 103 14.61 -9.75 -38.23
C ALA A 103 15.64 -10.69 -38.87
N MET A 104 16.30 -11.54 -38.09
CA MET A 104 17.23 -12.54 -38.60
C MET A 104 16.52 -13.64 -39.43
N ALA A 105 15.31 -14.06 -39.01
CA ALA A 105 14.52 -15.04 -39.76
C ALA A 105 14.03 -14.50 -41.10
N GLY A 106 13.69 -13.20 -41.15
CA GLY A 106 13.24 -12.52 -42.36
C GLY A 106 14.32 -12.21 -43.39
N LEU A 107 15.59 -12.46 -43.07
CA LEU A 107 16.69 -12.21 -44.03
C LEU A 107 16.61 -13.15 -45.23
N PRO A 108 16.61 -12.63 -46.47
CA PRO A 108 16.71 -13.45 -47.69
C PRO A 108 17.96 -14.33 -47.68
N GLN A 109 17.83 -15.50 -48.27
CA GLN A 109 18.92 -16.44 -48.40
C GLN A 109 19.38 -16.49 -49.88
N VAL A 110 20.66 -16.86 -50.06
CA VAL A 110 21.24 -17.05 -51.38
C VAL A 110 20.44 -18.11 -52.16
N GLN A 111 20.21 -17.82 -53.45
CA GLN A 111 19.52 -18.74 -54.38
C GLN A 111 20.54 -19.66 -55.06
N THR A 112 20.01 -20.72 -55.72
CA THR A 112 20.84 -21.75 -56.38
C THR A 112 21.74 -21.24 -57.48
N ASN A 113 21.39 -20.09 -58.10
CA ASN A 113 22.16 -19.45 -59.16
C ASN A 113 23.20 -18.45 -58.67
N GLN A 114 23.33 -18.25 -57.34
CA GLN A 114 24.25 -17.33 -56.70
C GLN A 114 25.12 -18.10 -55.70
N ARG A 115 26.35 -17.62 -55.49
CA ARG A 115 27.28 -18.24 -54.53
C ARG A 115 27.22 -17.62 -53.16
N VAL A 116 27.05 -16.30 -53.07
CA VAL A 116 27.06 -15.54 -51.81
C VAL A 116 25.98 -14.47 -51.89
N MET A 117 25.28 -14.25 -50.82
CA MET A 117 24.34 -13.15 -50.66
C MET A 117 24.53 -12.49 -49.29
N PHE A 118 24.63 -11.15 -49.29
CA PHE A 118 24.50 -10.34 -48.10
C PHE A 118 23.07 -9.80 -48.02
N SER A 119 22.51 -9.81 -46.85
CA SER A 119 21.14 -9.38 -46.63
C SER A 119 21.01 -8.52 -45.37
N ALA A 120 20.05 -7.63 -45.39
CA ALA A 120 19.64 -6.84 -44.25
C ALA A 120 18.12 -6.85 -44.12
N GLY A 121 17.63 -6.75 -42.93
CA GLY A 121 16.19 -6.75 -42.62
C GLY A 121 15.90 -6.14 -41.29
N GLY A 122 14.65 -5.84 -41.05
CA GLY A 122 14.17 -5.34 -39.78
C GLY A 122 12.85 -5.96 -39.40
N ALA A 123 12.55 -5.96 -38.13
CA ALA A 123 11.27 -6.42 -37.60
C ALA A 123 10.85 -5.59 -36.39
N THR A 124 9.57 -5.61 -36.11
CA THR A 124 8.99 -5.00 -34.90
C THR A 124 8.08 -6.00 -34.20
N TYR A 125 8.11 -5.99 -32.87
CA TYR A 125 7.20 -6.82 -32.07
C TYR A 125 6.85 -6.10 -30.77
N ASN A 126 5.55 -5.89 -30.52
CA ASN A 126 5.03 -5.26 -29.28
C ASN A 126 5.73 -3.93 -28.89
N GLY A 127 6.01 -3.08 -29.89
CA GLY A 127 6.62 -1.76 -29.67
C GLY A 127 8.15 -1.75 -29.64
N GLU A 128 8.81 -2.91 -29.67
CA GLU A 128 10.25 -3.04 -29.81
C GLU A 128 10.61 -3.35 -31.27
N SER A 129 11.79 -2.92 -31.67
CA SER A 129 12.27 -3.09 -33.07
C SER A 129 13.69 -3.65 -33.06
N ALA A 130 14.05 -4.29 -34.16
CA ALA A 130 15.38 -4.78 -34.38
C ALA A 130 15.79 -4.67 -35.84
N LEU A 131 17.09 -4.53 -36.05
CA LEU A 131 17.71 -4.66 -37.35
C LEU A 131 18.59 -5.90 -37.38
N ALA A 132 18.65 -6.56 -38.52
CA ALA A 132 19.53 -7.70 -38.72
C ALA A 132 20.29 -7.58 -40.01
N VAL A 133 21.51 -8.09 -40.01
CA VAL A 133 22.34 -8.27 -41.19
C VAL A 133 22.81 -9.71 -41.24
N GLY A 134 22.98 -10.23 -42.42
CA GLY A 134 23.44 -11.60 -42.58
C GLY A 134 24.15 -11.84 -43.90
N ALA A 135 24.83 -12.98 -43.93
CA ALA A 135 25.41 -13.52 -45.16
C ALA A 135 25.00 -14.96 -45.31
N SER A 136 24.73 -15.39 -46.54
CA SER A 136 24.50 -16.77 -46.89
C SER A 136 25.36 -17.20 -48.05
N VAL A 137 25.78 -18.46 -47.98
CA VAL A 137 26.68 -19.06 -48.97
C VAL A 137 26.09 -20.35 -49.47
N ASN A 138 26.09 -20.50 -50.78
CA ASN A 138 25.70 -21.74 -51.44
C ASN A 138 26.97 -22.54 -51.78
N PHE A 139 27.19 -23.64 -51.10
CA PHE A 139 28.35 -24.53 -51.35
C PHE A 139 28.14 -25.40 -52.55
N ASN A 140 26.93 -25.85 -52.80
CA ASN A 140 26.53 -26.64 -53.97
C ASN A 140 24.99 -26.52 -54.12
N SER A 141 24.43 -27.17 -55.15
CA SER A 141 23.00 -27.13 -55.40
C SER A 141 22.10 -27.64 -54.25
N HIS A 142 22.68 -28.21 -53.21
CA HIS A 142 21.94 -28.87 -52.13
C HIS A 142 22.32 -28.32 -50.73
N VAL A 143 23.38 -27.55 -50.52
CA VAL A 143 23.86 -27.10 -49.21
C VAL A 143 24.04 -25.58 -49.17
N ILE A 144 23.31 -24.96 -48.22
CA ILE A 144 23.40 -23.54 -47.97
C ILE A 144 23.79 -23.34 -46.49
N ALA A 145 24.71 -22.44 -46.20
CA ALA A 145 24.99 -21.94 -44.88
C ALA A 145 24.61 -20.47 -44.78
N LYS A 146 24.13 -20.09 -43.59
CA LYS A 146 23.74 -18.70 -43.26
C LYS A 146 24.31 -18.30 -41.92
N VAL A 147 24.79 -17.09 -41.80
CA VAL A 147 25.12 -16.41 -40.55
C VAL A 147 24.34 -15.11 -40.50
N SER A 148 23.86 -14.74 -39.30
CA SER A 148 23.20 -13.45 -39.14
C SER A 148 23.45 -12.87 -37.75
N PHE A 149 23.38 -11.56 -37.66
CA PHE A 149 23.51 -10.76 -36.47
C PHE A 149 22.32 -9.80 -36.40
N SER A 150 21.84 -9.54 -35.21
CA SER A 150 20.81 -8.54 -34.98
C SER A 150 21.19 -7.64 -33.82
N ASP A 151 20.69 -6.41 -33.86
CA ASP A 151 20.73 -5.45 -32.79
C ASP A 151 19.31 -4.90 -32.57
N ASP A 152 18.89 -4.76 -31.33
CA ASP A 152 17.52 -4.39 -30.98
C ASP A 152 17.44 -3.11 -30.15
N THR A 153 16.22 -2.60 -29.95
CA THR A 153 15.96 -1.36 -29.21
C THR A 153 16.21 -1.45 -27.71
N ALA A 154 16.44 -2.65 -27.17
CA ALA A 154 16.84 -2.87 -25.78
C ALA A 154 18.36 -3.05 -25.64
N ASN A 155 19.15 -2.77 -26.70
CA ASN A 155 20.59 -2.96 -26.80
C ASN A 155 21.04 -4.42 -26.61
N ASN A 156 20.20 -5.38 -27.03
CA ASN A 156 20.60 -6.79 -27.07
C ASN A 156 21.11 -7.12 -28.47
N MET A 157 22.20 -7.86 -28.50
CA MET A 157 22.79 -8.37 -29.74
C MET A 157 22.47 -9.84 -29.87
N GLY A 158 21.98 -10.23 -31.03
CA GLY A 158 21.73 -11.63 -31.39
C GLY A 158 22.65 -12.10 -32.49
N ALA A 159 23.02 -13.38 -32.46
CA ALA A 159 23.75 -14.03 -33.53
C ALA A 159 23.11 -15.39 -33.83
N SER A 160 23.07 -15.76 -35.09
CA SER A 160 22.62 -17.08 -35.49
C SER A 160 23.47 -17.65 -36.62
N VAL A 161 23.59 -18.96 -36.65
CA VAL A 161 24.18 -19.74 -37.72
C VAL A 161 23.25 -20.87 -38.08
N GLY A 162 23.09 -21.15 -39.34
CA GLY A 162 22.26 -22.24 -39.84
C GLY A 162 22.85 -22.88 -41.08
N ILE A 163 22.63 -24.18 -41.24
CA ILE A 163 22.96 -24.95 -42.43
C ILE A 163 21.67 -25.62 -42.89
N GLY A 164 21.35 -25.49 -44.16
CA GLY A 164 20.23 -26.15 -44.80
C GLY A 164 20.71 -27.10 -45.88
N MET A 165 20.08 -28.27 -45.96
CA MET A 165 20.29 -29.25 -47.04
C MET A 165 18.99 -29.48 -47.78
N GLY A 166 18.99 -29.35 -49.12
CA GLY A 166 17.88 -29.68 -49.99
C GLY A 166 18.13 -31.01 -50.70
N PHE A 167 17.04 -31.67 -51.02
CA PHE A 167 17.08 -32.96 -51.70
C PHE A 167 16.35 -32.86 -53.05
#